data_ccf319325714d8291f4b951271143029
#
_entry.id   ccf319325714d8291f4b951271143029
#
_cell.length_a   1.000
_cell.length_b   1.000
_cell.length_c   1.000
_cell.angle_alpha   90.00
_cell.angle_beta   90.00
_cell.angle_gamma   90.00
#
_symmetry.space_group_name_H-M   'P 1'
#
loop_
_entity.id
_entity.type
_entity.pdbx_description
1 polymer ?
#
loop_
_entity_poly.entity_id
_entity_poly.type
_entity_poly.pdbx_seq_one_letter_code
_entity_poly.pdbx_strand_id
1 'polypeptide(L)'
;MAIDLQKLTLRRLLDTQSNDLYSKLLNQYFTGINQTLFGKVRSFYKAHLRLPSTEEILCLRKDVGLQEYIENQIITEENYNDTIADEFLVAQLQDFYIR
;
A
#
# COMPACT_ATOMS: atom_id res chain seq x y z
N MET A 1 4.41 20.55 -2.59
CA MET A 1 4.17 19.51 -1.57
C MET A 1 4.74 18.19 -2.07
N ALA A 2 5.52 17.52 -1.25
CA ALA A 2 6.13 16.25 -1.65
C ALA A 2 5.09 15.13 -1.64
N ILE A 3 5.09 14.31 -2.70
CA ILE A 3 4.24 13.14 -2.78
C ILE A 3 4.95 11.99 -2.06
N ASP A 4 4.25 11.35 -1.13
CA ASP A 4 4.78 10.15 -0.49
C ASP A 4 4.43 8.94 -1.36
N LEU A 5 5.42 8.45 -2.09
CA LEU A 5 5.23 7.37 -3.03
C LEU A 5 4.80 6.06 -2.37
N GLN A 6 5.28 5.79 -1.16
CA GLN A 6 4.88 4.59 -0.44
C GLN A 6 3.40 4.63 -0.06
N LYS A 7 2.96 5.75 0.52
CA LYS A 7 1.55 5.91 0.92
C LYS A 7 0.63 5.90 -0.30
N LEU A 8 1.02 6.59 -1.35
CA LEU A 8 0.22 6.65 -2.58
C LEU A 8 0.08 5.27 -3.20
N THR A 9 1.16 4.50 -3.24
CA THR A 9 1.15 3.15 -3.79
C THR A 9 0.27 2.21 -2.96
N LEU A 10 0.38 2.31 -1.63
CA LEU A 10 -0.46 1.49 -0.73
C LEU A 10 -1.94 1.83 -0.90
N ARG A 11 -2.27 3.13 -0.97
CA ARG A 11 -3.65 3.53 -1.21
C ARG A 11 -4.17 2.99 -2.53
N ARG A 12 -3.38 3.13 -3.59
CA ARG A 12 -3.79 2.62 -4.91
C ARG A 12 -4.02 1.12 -4.88
N LEU A 13 -3.14 0.38 -4.19
CA LEU A 13 -3.28 -1.06 -4.06
C LEU A 13 -4.58 -1.44 -3.38
N LEU A 14 -4.96 -0.72 -2.31
CA LEU A 14 -6.21 -0.97 -1.60
C LEU A 14 -7.43 -0.56 -2.44
N ASP A 15 -7.34 0.55 -3.17
CA ASP A 15 -8.45 1.06 -3.97
C ASP A 15 -8.72 0.19 -5.19
N THR A 16 -7.68 -0.23 -5.89
CA THR A 16 -7.82 -0.94 -7.17
C THR A 16 -7.78 -2.45 -7.02
N GLN A 17 -7.19 -2.95 -5.93
CA GLN A 17 -7.01 -4.39 -5.71
C GLN A 17 -6.37 -5.08 -6.92
N SER A 18 -5.39 -4.40 -7.53
CA SER A 18 -4.73 -4.85 -8.74
C SER A 18 -3.68 -5.91 -8.43
N ASN A 19 -3.92 -7.14 -8.88
CA ASN A 19 -2.94 -8.22 -8.76
C ASN A 19 -1.68 -7.93 -9.56
N ASP A 20 -1.82 -7.24 -10.68
CA ASP A 20 -0.69 -6.86 -11.51
C ASP A 20 0.25 -5.91 -10.76
N LEU A 21 -0.32 -4.87 -10.13
CA LEU A 21 0.47 -3.96 -9.31
C LEU A 21 1.12 -4.71 -8.14
N TYR A 22 0.34 -5.52 -7.43
CA TYR A 22 0.85 -6.28 -6.28
C TYR A 22 2.04 -7.17 -6.67
N SER A 23 1.97 -7.82 -7.81
CA SER A 23 3.01 -8.75 -8.27
C SER A 23 4.35 -8.06 -8.52
N LYS A 24 4.34 -6.76 -8.75
CA LYS A 24 5.54 -5.95 -9.00
C LYS A 24 6.13 -5.33 -7.75
N LEU A 25 5.44 -5.44 -6.61
CA LEU A 25 5.87 -4.82 -5.35
C LEU A 25 6.62 -5.80 -4.49
N LEU A 26 7.67 -5.31 -3.83
CA LEU A 26 8.46 -6.08 -2.87
C LEU A 26 8.33 -5.46 -1.49
N ASN A 27 8.37 -6.29 -0.47
CA ASN A 27 8.26 -5.84 0.92
C ASN A 27 9.33 -4.80 1.27
N GLN A 28 10.52 -4.94 0.72
CA GLN A 28 11.63 -4.03 0.98
C GLN A 28 11.50 -2.65 0.32
N TYR A 29 10.51 -2.45 -0.55
CA TYR A 29 10.23 -1.12 -1.11
C TYR A 29 9.55 -0.21 -0.09
N PHE A 30 9.06 -0.77 1.00
CA PHE A 30 8.35 -0.03 2.04
C PHE A 30 9.17 -0.01 3.32
N THR A 31 9.03 1.07 4.10
CA THR A 31 9.77 1.26 5.34
C THR A 31 8.82 1.54 6.49
N GLY A 32 9.27 1.23 7.71
CA GLY A 32 8.52 1.52 8.92
C GLY A 32 7.12 0.91 8.91
N ILE A 33 6.13 1.70 9.27
CA ILE A 33 4.74 1.26 9.34
C ILE A 33 4.17 0.90 7.97
N ASN A 34 4.68 1.51 6.89
CA ASN A 34 4.27 1.16 5.54
C ASN A 34 4.64 -0.29 5.22
N GLN A 35 5.81 -0.75 5.66
CA GLN A 35 6.23 -2.14 5.49
C GLN A 35 5.33 -3.08 6.28
N THR A 36 4.94 -2.68 7.49
CA THR A 36 4.00 -3.46 8.31
C THR A 36 2.65 -3.59 7.61
N LEU A 37 2.14 -2.49 7.05
CA LEU A 37 0.88 -2.51 6.31
C LEU A 37 0.96 -3.42 5.09
N PHE A 38 2.03 -3.31 4.32
CA PHE A 38 2.22 -4.18 3.15
C PHE A 38 2.29 -5.65 3.56
N GLY A 39 2.92 -5.94 4.71
CA GLY A 39 2.96 -7.29 5.28
C GLY A 39 1.57 -7.84 5.60
N LYS A 40 0.67 -6.98 6.11
CA LYS A 40 -0.72 -7.37 6.35
C LYS A 40 -1.45 -7.68 5.05
N VAL A 41 -1.22 -6.88 4.01
CA VAL A 41 -1.79 -7.13 2.68
C VAL A 41 -1.32 -8.49 2.15
N ARG A 42 -0.04 -8.79 2.29
CA ARG A 42 0.52 -10.08 1.86
C ARG A 42 -0.08 -11.26 2.63
N SER A 43 -0.23 -11.10 3.94
CA SER A 43 -0.85 -12.15 4.76
C SER A 43 -2.29 -12.41 4.35
N PHE A 44 -3.04 -11.36 4.05
CA PHE A 44 -4.40 -11.49 3.56
C PHE A 44 -4.42 -12.23 2.21
N TYR A 45 -3.52 -11.87 1.31
CA TYR A 45 -3.43 -12.51 0.00
C TYR A 45 -3.15 -14.01 0.13
N LYS A 46 -2.24 -14.39 1.03
CA LYS A 46 -1.92 -15.80 1.27
C LYS A 46 -3.12 -16.57 1.81
N ALA A 47 -3.92 -15.94 2.66
CA ALA A 47 -5.07 -16.59 3.28
C ALA A 47 -6.27 -16.69 2.34
N HIS A 48 -6.50 -15.69 1.50
CA HIS A 48 -7.73 -15.57 0.71
C HIS A 48 -7.51 -15.62 -0.81
N LEU A 49 -6.27 -15.64 -1.26
CA LEU A 49 -5.88 -15.68 -2.68
C LEU A 49 -6.44 -14.49 -3.49
N ARG A 50 -6.64 -13.37 -2.80
CA ARG A 50 -7.03 -12.08 -3.39
C ARG A 50 -6.54 -10.95 -2.50
N LEU A 51 -6.49 -9.75 -3.06
CA LEU A 51 -6.09 -8.57 -2.28
C LEU A 51 -7.26 -8.07 -1.44
N PRO A 52 -6.96 -7.49 -0.25
CA PRO A 52 -8.01 -6.92 0.58
C PRO A 52 -8.51 -5.59 0.03
N SER A 53 -9.77 -5.26 0.30
CA SER A 53 -10.25 -3.90 0.14
C SER A 53 -9.82 -3.06 1.34
N THR A 54 -10.00 -1.74 1.26
CA THR A 54 -9.74 -0.85 2.37
C THR A 54 -10.54 -1.26 3.62
N GLU A 55 -11.82 -1.56 3.44
CA GLU A 55 -12.67 -1.96 4.56
C GLU A 55 -12.22 -3.26 5.18
N GLU A 56 -11.80 -4.22 4.36
CA GLU A 56 -11.32 -5.50 4.86
C GLU A 56 -10.04 -5.35 5.69
N ILE A 57 -9.11 -4.52 5.22
CA ILE A 57 -7.86 -4.31 5.96
C ILE A 57 -8.14 -3.57 7.28
N LEU A 58 -9.11 -2.65 7.30
CA LEU A 58 -9.51 -1.95 8.52
C LEU A 58 -10.23 -2.85 9.51
N CYS A 59 -10.78 -3.97 9.05
CA CYS A 59 -11.42 -4.94 9.92
C CYS A 59 -10.43 -5.86 10.64
N LEU A 60 -9.14 -5.79 10.34
CA LEU A 60 -8.11 -6.55 11.05
C LEU A 60 -7.85 -5.91 12.40
N ARG A 61 -8.58 -6.38 13.42
CA ARG A 61 -8.71 -5.73 14.73
C ARG A 61 -7.52 -5.86 15.66
N LYS A 62 -6.45 -6.52 15.25
CA LYS A 62 -5.33 -6.82 16.15
C LYS A 62 -4.37 -5.66 16.34
N ASP A 63 -4.48 -4.62 15.53
CA ASP A 63 -3.54 -3.49 15.58
C ASP A 63 -4.29 -2.17 15.38
N VAL A 64 -4.69 -1.58 16.51
CA VAL A 64 -5.42 -0.30 16.50
C VAL A 64 -4.56 0.83 15.95
N GLY A 65 -3.26 0.81 16.27
CA GLY A 65 -2.34 1.83 15.75
C GLY A 65 -2.24 1.78 14.24
N LEU A 66 -2.23 0.59 13.66
CA LEU A 66 -2.20 0.43 12.21
C LEU A 66 -3.51 0.90 11.58
N GLN A 67 -4.64 0.61 12.21
CA GLN A 67 -5.95 1.09 11.72
C GLN A 67 -5.99 2.61 11.69
N GLU A 68 -5.55 3.27 12.75
CA GLU A 68 -5.49 4.73 12.80
C GLU A 68 -4.55 5.29 11.73
N TYR A 69 -3.42 4.64 11.52
CA TYR A 69 -2.48 5.04 10.49
C TYR A 69 -3.13 4.98 9.10
N ILE A 70 -3.84 3.89 8.81
CA ILE A 70 -4.51 3.74 7.52
C ILE A 70 -5.54 4.84 7.32
N GLU A 71 -6.39 5.09 8.32
CA GLU A 71 -7.44 6.09 8.22
C GLU A 71 -6.91 7.50 8.09
N ASN A 72 -5.84 7.82 8.83
CA ASN A 72 -5.36 9.20 8.94
C ASN A 72 -4.23 9.51 7.97
N GLN A 73 -3.49 8.52 7.48
CA GLN A 73 -2.29 8.74 6.69
C GLN A 73 -2.32 8.10 5.30
N ILE A 74 -3.13 7.08 5.09
CA ILE A 74 -3.20 6.38 3.81
C ILE A 74 -4.45 6.80 3.02
N ILE A 75 -5.63 6.71 3.66
CA ILE A 75 -6.90 7.01 3.01
C ILE A 75 -7.19 8.50 3.13
N THR A 76 -6.32 9.31 2.57
CA THR A 76 -6.45 10.77 2.55
C THR A 76 -6.44 11.24 1.11
N GLU A 77 -7.02 12.40 0.86
CA GLU A 77 -7.05 12.97 -0.50
C GLU A 77 -5.64 13.17 -1.06
N GLU A 78 -4.68 13.47 -0.19
CA GLU A 78 -3.28 13.68 -0.60
C GLU A 78 -2.71 12.47 -1.32
N ASN A 79 -3.14 11.28 -0.96
CA ASN A 79 -2.63 10.03 -1.52
C ASN A 79 -3.46 9.51 -2.68
N TYR A 80 -4.56 10.20 -3.01
CA TYR A 80 -5.37 9.84 -4.16
C TYR A 80 -4.82 10.51 -5.42
N ASN A 81 -4.41 9.70 -6.37
CA ASN A 81 -3.92 10.20 -7.65
C ASN A 81 -4.10 9.11 -8.71
N ASP A 82 -4.96 9.39 -9.69
CA ASP A 82 -5.25 8.45 -10.77
C ASP A 82 -4.51 8.79 -12.08
N THR A 83 -3.68 9.82 -12.06
CA THR A 83 -2.94 10.26 -13.26
C THR A 83 -1.56 9.61 -13.37
N ILE A 84 -1.02 9.12 -12.26
CA ILE A 84 0.31 8.47 -12.25
C ILE A 84 0.10 6.98 -12.54
N ALA A 85 0.80 6.47 -13.54
CA ALA A 85 0.72 5.06 -13.92
C ALA A 85 1.37 4.15 -12.88
N ASP A 86 0.85 2.94 -12.74
CA ASP A 86 1.39 1.94 -11.80
C ASP A 86 2.87 1.64 -12.09
N GLU A 87 3.24 1.53 -13.37
CA GLU A 87 4.62 1.27 -13.76
C GLU A 87 5.56 2.36 -13.28
N PHE A 88 5.11 3.61 -13.32
CA PHE A 88 5.90 4.73 -12.84
C PHE A 88 6.11 4.64 -11.33
N LEU A 89 5.05 4.30 -10.58
CA LEU A 89 5.15 4.14 -9.13
C LEU A 89 6.15 3.06 -8.76
N VAL A 90 6.06 1.91 -9.42
CA VAL A 90 6.97 0.79 -9.17
C VAL A 90 8.41 1.19 -9.50
N ALA A 91 8.63 1.88 -10.62
CA ALA A 91 9.96 2.32 -11.01
C ALA A 91 10.56 3.30 -10.00
N GLN A 92 9.75 4.21 -9.47
CA GLN A 92 10.21 5.16 -8.46
C GLN A 92 10.56 4.48 -7.14
N LEU A 93 9.77 3.50 -6.72
CA LEU A 93 10.07 2.74 -5.50
C LEU A 93 11.35 1.92 -5.66
N GLN A 94 11.55 1.30 -6.82
CA GLN A 94 12.78 0.58 -7.13
C GLN A 94 13.99 1.50 -7.07
N ASP A 95 13.88 2.70 -7.63
CA ASP A 95 14.96 3.68 -7.65
C ASP A 95 15.36 4.08 -6.23
N PHE A 96 14.39 4.29 -5.36
CA PHE A 96 14.65 4.58 -3.95
C PHE A 96 15.32 3.42 -3.23
N TYR A 97 14.89 2.20 -3.53
CA TYR A 97 15.42 1.01 -2.86
C TYR A 97 16.87 0.74 -3.26
N ILE A 98 17.23 0.95 -4.50
CA ILE A 98 18.57 0.66 -5.01
C ILE A 98 19.62 1.67 -4.51
N ARG A 99 19.19 2.84 -4.09
CA ARG A 99 20.10 3.82 -3.51
C ARG A 99 20.57 3.40 -2.13
#